data_f699a22506f14888dd04c93f5b22c43d
#
_entry.id   f699a22506f14888dd04c93f5b22c43d
#
_cell.length_a   1.000
_cell.length_b   1.000
_cell.length_c   1.000
_cell.angle_alpha   90.00
_cell.angle_beta   90.00
_cell.angle_gamma   90.00
#
_symmetry.space_group_name_H-M   'P 1'
#
loop_
_entity.id
_entity.type
_entity.pdbx_description
1 polymer ?
#
loop_
_entity_poly.entity_id
_entity_poly.type
_entity_poly.pdbx_seq_one_letter_code
_entity_poly.pdbx_strand_id
1 'polypeptide(L)'
;MSQENVEVVRAAFEAWNRNDFDAWIQYFDPEVQWSALLEEFRGHAGIRQAWQSFKVDLQLKARYDDIRDLGDSVLALGELTGTGRITGLNLRAEIAQLATFRDGRILLKNSYRKSRPVL
;
A
#
# COMPACT_ATOMS: atom_id res chain seq x y z
N MET A 1 -5.52 -19.65 0.24
CA MET A 1 -5.62 -19.75 -1.22
C MET A 1 -5.20 -18.45 -1.83
N SER A 2 -4.41 -18.50 -2.89
CA SER A 2 -3.83 -17.30 -3.48
C SER A 2 -4.88 -16.36 -4.08
N GLN A 3 -5.98 -16.88 -4.62
CA GLN A 3 -7.07 -16.05 -5.12
C GLN A 3 -7.67 -15.19 -4.02
N GLU A 4 -7.77 -15.73 -2.82
CA GLU A 4 -8.27 -14.99 -1.67
C GLU A 4 -7.32 -13.86 -1.29
N ASN A 5 -6.01 -14.08 -1.42
CA ASN A 5 -5.01 -13.05 -1.15
C ASN A 5 -5.11 -11.90 -2.17
N VAL A 6 -5.34 -12.22 -3.44
CA VAL A 6 -5.58 -11.19 -4.47
C VAL A 6 -6.80 -10.35 -4.11
N GLU A 7 -7.88 -10.98 -3.66
CA GLU A 7 -9.09 -10.26 -3.25
C GLU A 7 -8.83 -9.35 -2.04
N VAL A 8 -8.02 -9.78 -1.08
CA VAL A 8 -7.64 -8.95 0.06
C VAL A 8 -6.88 -7.71 -0.42
N VAL A 9 -5.92 -7.88 -1.34
CA VAL A 9 -5.18 -6.75 -1.90
C VAL A 9 -6.11 -5.76 -2.58
N ARG A 10 -7.05 -6.25 -3.41
CA ARG A 10 -8.02 -5.38 -4.08
C ARG A 10 -8.89 -4.64 -3.09
N ALA A 11 -9.41 -5.33 -2.10
CA ALA A 11 -10.28 -4.73 -1.08
C ALA A 11 -9.52 -3.67 -0.25
N ALA A 12 -8.26 -3.94 0.08
CA ALA A 12 -7.45 -2.98 0.80
C ALA A 12 -7.22 -1.70 -0.02
N PHE A 13 -6.96 -1.83 -1.32
CA PHE A 13 -6.80 -0.65 -2.19
C PHE A 13 -8.08 0.13 -2.35
N GLU A 14 -9.21 -0.54 -2.47
CA GLU A 14 -10.50 0.13 -2.54
C GLU A 14 -10.79 0.93 -1.27
N ALA A 15 -10.52 0.33 -0.09
CA ALA A 15 -10.67 1.03 1.18
C ALA A 15 -9.73 2.23 1.28
N TRP A 16 -8.49 2.07 0.84
CA TRP A 16 -7.52 3.16 0.77
C TRP A 16 -8.04 4.31 -0.09
N ASN A 17 -8.50 4.01 -1.30
CA ASN A 17 -8.92 5.04 -2.25
C ASN A 17 -10.20 5.77 -1.82
N ARG A 18 -11.09 5.09 -1.08
CA ARG A 18 -12.29 5.77 -0.57
C ARG A 18 -12.09 6.39 0.82
N ASN A 19 -10.84 6.39 1.31
CA ASN A 19 -10.47 6.97 2.60
C ASN A 19 -11.17 6.30 3.79
N ASP A 20 -11.38 4.99 3.71
CA ASP A 20 -12.00 4.21 4.77
C ASP A 20 -10.92 3.51 5.60
N PHE A 21 -10.40 4.22 6.60
CA PHE A 21 -9.32 3.70 7.44
C PHE A 21 -9.74 2.46 8.21
N ASP A 22 -10.94 2.44 8.77
CA ASP A 22 -11.38 1.33 9.61
C ASP A 22 -11.52 0.03 8.81
N ALA A 23 -11.95 0.11 7.57
CA ALA A 23 -11.96 -1.04 6.67
C ALA A 23 -10.55 -1.44 6.25
N TRP A 24 -9.72 -0.47 5.92
CA TRP A 24 -8.37 -0.71 5.42
C TRP A 24 -7.47 -1.44 6.42
N ILE A 25 -7.47 -0.99 7.69
CA ILE A 25 -6.58 -1.55 8.71
C ILE A 25 -6.89 -3.02 9.01
N GLN A 26 -8.12 -3.47 8.79
CA GLN A 26 -8.52 -4.84 9.07
C GLN A 26 -7.85 -5.87 8.16
N TYR A 27 -7.35 -5.44 7.02
CA TYR A 27 -6.65 -6.34 6.09
C TYR A 27 -5.22 -6.62 6.50
N PHE A 28 -4.73 -5.98 7.56
CA PHE A 28 -3.36 -6.13 8.05
C PHE A 28 -3.31 -6.94 9.33
N ASP A 29 -2.34 -7.86 9.38
CA ASP A 29 -2.05 -8.62 10.59
C ASP A 29 -1.62 -7.66 11.72
N PRO A 30 -1.98 -7.94 12.99
CA PRO A 30 -1.52 -7.08 14.10
C PRO A 30 -0.01 -6.94 14.19
N GLU A 31 0.75 -7.90 13.65
CA GLU A 31 2.21 -7.87 13.63
C GLU A 31 2.77 -7.42 12.28
N VAL A 32 1.99 -6.74 11.48
CA VAL A 32 2.39 -6.33 10.14
C VAL A 32 3.66 -5.48 10.14
N GLN A 33 4.45 -5.66 9.10
CA GLN A 33 5.62 -4.85 8.81
C GLN A 33 5.49 -4.28 7.41
N TRP A 34 5.50 -2.97 7.29
CA TRP A 34 5.44 -2.29 6.00
C TRP A 34 6.71 -1.50 5.78
N SER A 35 7.49 -1.90 4.79
CA SER A 35 8.67 -1.17 4.34
C SER A 35 8.26 -0.31 3.16
N ALA A 36 8.19 0.99 3.39
CA ALA A 36 7.76 1.97 2.40
C ALA A 36 8.90 2.93 2.09
N LEU A 37 9.59 2.69 0.98
CA LEU A 37 10.69 3.53 0.52
C LEU A 37 11.79 3.67 1.60
N LEU A 38 11.80 4.77 2.34
CA LEU A 38 12.81 5.05 3.36
C LEU A 38 12.33 4.85 4.79
N GLU A 39 11.07 4.47 4.96
CA GLU A 39 10.47 4.31 6.28
C GLU A 39 9.94 2.91 6.49
N GLU A 40 9.91 2.49 7.74
CA GLU A 40 9.36 1.21 8.14
C GLU A 40 8.29 1.43 9.19
N PHE A 41 7.12 0.81 8.97
CA PHE A 41 5.98 0.90 9.86
C PHE A 41 5.68 -0.47 10.41
N ARG A 42 5.49 -0.58 11.73
CA ARG A 42 5.27 -1.86 12.40
C ARG A 42 3.98 -1.87 13.18
N GLY A 43 3.23 -2.97 13.06
CA GLY A 43 1.99 -3.19 13.77
C GLY A 43 0.91 -2.20 13.37
N HIS A 44 -0.24 -2.31 14.01
CA HIS A 44 -1.36 -1.42 13.71
C HIS A 44 -1.05 0.03 14.08
N ALA A 45 -0.23 0.27 15.12
CA ALA A 45 0.21 1.62 15.45
C ALA A 45 1.02 2.25 14.32
N GLY A 46 1.94 1.47 13.72
CA GLY A 46 2.72 1.95 12.58
C GLY A 46 1.84 2.18 11.35
N ILE A 47 0.87 1.31 11.12
CA ILE A 47 -0.07 1.45 10.00
C ILE A 47 -0.91 2.73 10.16
N ARG A 48 -1.29 3.10 11.39
CA ARG A 48 -1.97 4.38 11.64
C ARG A 48 -1.09 5.58 11.29
N GLN A 49 0.20 5.51 11.62
CA GLN A 49 1.16 6.56 11.26
C GLN A 49 1.31 6.68 9.74
N ALA A 50 1.39 5.55 9.06
CA ALA A 50 1.48 5.53 7.59
C ALA A 50 0.25 6.18 6.96
N TRP A 51 -0.94 5.88 7.48
CA TRP A 51 -2.17 6.50 7.01
C TRP A 51 -2.12 8.02 7.16
N GLN A 52 -1.67 8.52 8.32
CA GLN A 52 -1.55 9.95 8.56
C GLN A 52 -0.63 10.59 7.53
N SER A 53 0.53 10.01 7.30
CA SER A 53 1.51 10.58 6.36
C SER A 53 1.02 10.52 4.91
N PHE A 54 0.50 9.37 4.49
CA PHE A 54 0.22 9.14 3.07
C PHE A 54 -1.18 9.57 2.66
N LYS A 55 -2.18 9.40 3.53
CA LYS A 55 -3.55 9.75 3.19
C LYS A 55 -3.92 11.17 3.60
N VAL A 56 -3.54 11.59 4.79
CA VAL A 56 -3.89 12.91 5.28
C VAL A 56 -2.94 13.97 4.73
N ASP A 57 -1.64 13.77 4.87
CA ASP A 57 -0.67 14.79 4.48
C ASP A 57 -0.42 14.84 2.97
N LEU A 58 -0.35 13.69 2.30
CA LEU A 58 -0.06 13.60 0.87
C LEU A 58 -1.28 13.25 0.01
N GLN A 59 -2.37 12.85 0.63
CA GLN A 59 -3.62 12.52 -0.06
C GLN A 59 -3.41 11.53 -1.22
N LEU A 60 -2.61 10.49 -0.95
CA LEU A 60 -2.26 9.51 -1.98
C LEU A 60 -3.45 8.64 -2.37
N LYS A 61 -3.58 8.41 -3.66
CA LYS A 61 -4.48 7.41 -4.24
C LYS A 61 -3.65 6.44 -5.05
N ALA A 62 -4.13 5.21 -5.15
CA ALA A 62 -3.44 4.15 -5.86
C ALA A 62 -4.28 3.63 -7.00
N ARG A 63 -3.65 3.38 -8.15
CA ARG A 63 -4.24 2.67 -9.26
C ARG A 63 -3.32 1.52 -9.60
N TYR A 64 -3.84 0.29 -9.61
CA TYR A 64 -3.05 -0.87 -9.96
C TYR A 64 -3.55 -1.47 -11.25
N ASP A 65 -2.66 -1.52 -12.23
CA ASP A 65 -2.97 -2.01 -13.57
C ASP A 65 -2.69 -3.50 -13.70
N ASP A 66 -1.83 -4.04 -12.83
CA ASP A 66 -1.39 -5.43 -12.91
C ASP A 66 -1.24 -5.98 -11.49
N ILE A 67 -2.04 -6.97 -11.16
CA ILE A 67 -1.97 -7.65 -9.87
C ILE A 67 -1.68 -9.12 -10.14
N ARG A 68 -0.54 -9.59 -9.64
CA ARG A 68 -0.05 -10.95 -9.90
C ARG A 68 -0.06 -11.78 -8.64
N ASP A 69 -0.62 -12.96 -8.77
CA ASP A 69 -0.65 -13.96 -7.73
C ASP A 69 0.66 -14.76 -7.79
N LEU A 70 1.49 -14.66 -6.75
CA LEU A 70 2.75 -15.36 -6.67
C LEU A 70 2.71 -16.52 -5.65
N GLY A 71 1.51 -16.95 -5.27
CA GLY A 71 1.33 -18.00 -4.26
C GLY A 71 1.21 -17.40 -2.87
N ASP A 72 2.29 -17.36 -2.11
CA ASP A 72 2.29 -16.81 -0.75
C ASP A 72 2.29 -15.29 -0.73
N SER A 73 2.50 -14.67 -1.87
CA SER A 73 2.58 -13.22 -2.00
C SER A 73 1.76 -12.75 -3.19
N VAL A 74 1.41 -11.47 -3.17
CA VAL A 74 0.73 -10.80 -4.28
C VAL A 74 1.55 -9.58 -4.65
N LEU A 75 1.86 -9.45 -5.94
CA LEU A 75 2.56 -8.30 -6.48
C LEU A 75 1.56 -7.39 -7.20
N ALA A 76 1.54 -6.12 -6.82
CA ALA A 76 0.68 -5.12 -7.45
C ALA A 76 1.55 -4.04 -8.07
N LEU A 77 1.34 -3.79 -9.36
CA LEU A 77 2.08 -2.80 -10.13
C LEU A 77 1.13 -1.70 -10.57
N GLY A 78 1.51 -0.47 -10.37
CA GLY A 78 0.66 0.65 -10.73
C GLY A 78 1.27 1.99 -10.43
N GLU A 79 0.41 2.92 -10.05
CA GLU A 79 0.77 4.31 -9.89
C GLU A 79 0.14 4.91 -8.65
N LEU A 80 0.91 5.69 -7.92
CA LEU A 80 0.40 6.56 -6.87
C LEU A 80 0.27 7.97 -7.39
N THR A 81 -0.82 8.64 -7.03
CA THR A 81 -1.00 10.06 -7.27
C THR A 81 -1.42 10.73 -5.97
N GLY A 82 -1.06 11.97 -5.80
CA GLY A 82 -1.45 12.71 -4.60
C GLY A 82 -1.23 14.19 -4.75
N THR A 83 -1.70 14.92 -3.74
CA THR A 83 -1.52 16.36 -3.66
C THR A 83 -1.13 16.69 -2.22
N GLY A 84 0.00 17.36 -2.05
CA GLY A 84 0.43 17.79 -0.72
C GLY A 84 -0.61 18.72 -0.11
N ARG A 85 -1.08 18.41 1.08
CA ARG A 85 -2.12 19.17 1.76
C ARG A 85 -1.71 20.63 2.02
N ILE A 86 -0.46 20.83 2.39
CA ILE A 86 0.06 22.17 2.71
C ILE A 86 0.61 22.87 1.48
N THR A 87 1.38 22.14 0.68
CA THR A 87 2.10 22.73 -0.47
C THR A 87 1.27 22.83 -1.72
N GLY A 88 0.22 22.00 -1.87
CA GLY A 88 -0.56 21.91 -3.09
C GLY A 88 0.16 21.25 -4.26
N LEU A 89 1.38 20.74 -4.03
CA LEU A 89 2.15 20.09 -5.09
C LEU A 89 1.54 18.76 -5.49
N ASN A 90 1.44 18.52 -6.79
CA ASN A 90 0.98 17.25 -7.32
C ASN A 90 2.13 16.25 -7.34
N LEU A 91 1.83 15.03 -6.88
CA LEU A 91 2.78 13.93 -6.80
C LEU A 91 2.32 12.79 -7.69
N ARG A 92 3.28 12.15 -8.34
CA ARG A 92 3.01 10.99 -9.19
C ARG A 92 4.22 10.07 -9.17
N ALA A 93 3.98 8.78 -8.94
CA ALA A 93 5.06 7.80 -8.90
C ALA A 93 4.57 6.45 -9.38
N GLU A 94 5.38 5.78 -10.19
CA GLU A 94 5.16 4.36 -10.49
C GLU A 94 5.64 3.56 -9.29
N ILE A 95 4.84 2.57 -8.90
CA ILE A 95 5.09 1.81 -7.69
C ILE A 95 4.82 0.33 -7.89
N ALA A 96 5.59 -0.49 -7.20
CA ALA A 96 5.34 -1.92 -7.06
C ALA A 96 5.15 -2.19 -5.57
N GLN A 97 4.13 -2.98 -5.24
CA GLN A 97 3.90 -3.40 -3.87
C GLN A 97 3.84 -4.91 -3.80
N LEU A 98 4.61 -5.48 -2.88
CA LEU A 98 4.62 -6.91 -2.63
C LEU A 98 4.03 -7.16 -1.26
N ALA A 99 2.93 -7.89 -1.21
CA ALA A 99 2.26 -8.24 0.04
C ALA A 99 2.42 -9.74 0.31
N THR A 100 2.87 -10.09 1.50
CA THR A 100 2.96 -11.48 1.97
C THR A 100 1.96 -11.66 3.11
N PHE A 101 1.31 -12.82 3.17
CA PHE A 101 0.13 -13.04 3.99
C PHE A 101 0.38 -14.04 5.10
N ARG A 102 -0.36 -13.86 6.20
CA ARG A 102 -0.49 -14.84 7.27
C ARG A 102 -1.96 -14.89 7.68
N ASP A 103 -2.56 -16.08 7.60
CA ASP A 103 -3.97 -16.30 7.96
C ASP A 103 -4.93 -15.31 7.27
N GLY A 104 -4.70 -15.07 5.99
CA GLY A 104 -5.57 -14.21 5.18
C GLY A 104 -5.37 -12.71 5.38
N ARG A 105 -4.38 -12.29 6.16
CA ARG A 105 -4.05 -10.88 6.39
C ARG A 105 -2.64 -10.55 5.93
N ILE A 106 -2.43 -9.31 5.57
CA ILE A 106 -1.13 -8.84 5.12
C ILE A 106 -0.17 -8.78 6.31
N LEU A 107 0.88 -9.59 6.29
CA LEU A 107 1.91 -9.63 7.32
C LEU A 107 3.12 -8.78 6.94
N LEU A 108 3.54 -8.86 5.68
CA LEU A 108 4.65 -8.07 5.16
C LEU A 108 4.17 -7.30 3.94
N LYS A 109 4.52 -6.03 3.89
CA LYS A 109 4.24 -5.20 2.73
C LYS A 109 5.49 -4.43 2.38
N ASN A 110 5.97 -4.60 1.16
CA ASN A 110 7.13 -3.88 0.65
C ASN A 110 6.71 -3.02 -0.53
N SER A 111 7.00 -1.75 -0.42
CA SER A 111 6.68 -0.78 -1.48
C SER A 111 7.97 -0.34 -2.15
N TYR A 112 8.00 -0.42 -3.46
CA TYR A 112 9.15 -0.08 -4.29
C TYR A 112 8.75 0.99 -5.28
N ARG A 113 9.55 2.04 -5.37
CA ARG A 113 9.37 3.07 -6.37
C ARG A 113 10.23 2.74 -7.58
N LYS A 114 9.65 2.84 -8.78
CA LYS A 114 10.42 2.65 -10.00
C LYS A 114 11.39 3.82 -10.16
N SER A 115 12.67 3.50 -10.24
CA SER A 115 13.69 4.50 -10.52
C SER A 115 13.78 4.69 -12.03
N ARG A 116 13.81 5.94 -12.48
CA ARG A 116 14.08 6.23 -13.88
C ARG A 116 15.58 6.40 -14.06
N PRO A 117 16.13 5.83 -15.14
CA PRO A 117 17.52 6.11 -15.46
C PRO A 117 17.73 7.60 -15.64
N VAL A 118 18.81 8.10 -15.09
CA VAL A 118 19.23 9.49 -15.34
C VAL A 118 20.03 9.45 -16.64
N LEU A 119 19.56 10.19 -17.60
CA LEU A 119 20.23 10.28 -18.89
C LEU A 119 21.19 11.47 -18.90
#